data_7a2a5efecb5bc879136d3efb8b02145c
#
_entry.id   7a2a5efecb5bc879136d3efb8b02145c
#
_cell.length_a   1.000
_cell.length_b   1.000
_cell.length_c   1.000
_cell.angle_alpha   90.00
_cell.angle_beta   90.00
_cell.angle_gamma   90.00
#
_symmetry.space_group_name_H-M   'P 1'
#
loop_
_entity.id
_entity.type
_entity.pdbx_description
1 polymer ?
#
loop_
_entity_poly.entity_id
_entity_poly.type
_entity_poly.pdbx_seq_one_letter_code
_entity_poly.pdbx_strand_id
1 'polypeptide(L)'
;MLFNSLHYLIFFPIMAMVYFVLPLKARRYWLLAGSFYFYGVFSIPLSLLLVYSTVLDYTCARVIDGSKKEWHRRAALMLSLVGNLGVLFTFKYVDFFAQSLNMIAGQEIAPYLQFILPMGISFYTFQTMAYTIDVYRKQIKAERNILDVALYVTYFPQLVAGPIMRAADLMPQFKEKHEINTTRILSGALLVAWGLSKKIFVAEPMGDVVNDIYGSHDTQSGAALLVGTYAFAVQIFCDFSAYTDIAIGSARILGFRLMENFKTPYLAVTIRDFWHRWHISLSTWLRDYLYISLGGNRKGNWRTYINLALTMLLGGLWHGAAWNFVIWGALHGFYLAFERATGIDKIKPETMSLPMKLIGWFVTFHLVCLAWIFFRAENATQAFEIIYGIVTWTGGAPSVSEPSFAPVAILGALLAGQMWQNRMDVHNAVMARPVLARWVTYIALVLCALAMMG
;
A
#
# COMPACT_ATOMS: atom_id res chain seq x y z
N MET A 1 9.03 4.51 -13.55
CA MET A 1 10.29 4.90 -12.87
C MET A 1 10.19 4.48 -11.41
N LEU A 2 11.26 3.92 -10.81
CA LEU A 2 11.28 3.55 -9.39
C LEU A 2 11.83 4.70 -8.55
N PHE A 3 11.34 4.86 -7.32
CA PHE A 3 11.77 5.94 -6.42
C PHE A 3 13.22 5.81 -5.92
N ASN A 4 13.74 4.58 -5.83
CA ASN A 4 15.14 4.29 -5.45
C ASN A 4 16.10 4.26 -6.65
N SER A 5 15.71 4.77 -7.83
CA SER A 5 16.55 4.83 -9.01
C SER A 5 17.29 6.17 -9.13
N LEU A 6 18.51 6.16 -9.68
CA LEU A 6 19.25 7.38 -10.03
C LEU A 6 18.42 8.28 -10.94
N HIS A 7 17.61 7.69 -11.84
CA HIS A 7 16.71 8.43 -12.72
C HIS A 7 15.72 9.28 -11.92
N TYR A 8 15.13 8.75 -10.84
CA TYR A 8 14.23 9.52 -9.97
C TYR A 8 14.96 10.63 -9.20
N LEU A 9 16.16 10.35 -8.72
CA LEU A 9 16.99 11.34 -8.00
C LEU A 9 17.38 12.54 -8.87
N ILE A 10 17.45 12.37 -10.19
CA ILE A 10 17.67 13.47 -11.15
C ILE A 10 16.33 14.12 -11.54
N PHE A 11 15.33 13.29 -11.85
CA PHE A 11 14.01 13.75 -12.29
C PHE A 11 13.32 14.63 -11.25
N PHE A 12 13.29 14.21 -10.00
CA PHE A 12 12.50 14.91 -8.98
C PHE A 12 13.01 16.34 -8.66
N PRO A 13 14.33 16.60 -8.48
CA PRO A 13 14.84 17.96 -8.31
C PRO A 13 14.50 18.88 -9.48
N ILE A 14 14.63 18.37 -10.73
CA ILE A 14 14.28 19.17 -11.93
C ILE A 14 12.78 19.50 -11.90
N MET A 15 11.93 18.49 -11.60
CA MET A 15 10.49 18.70 -11.47
C MET A 15 10.17 19.76 -10.43
N ALA A 16 10.80 19.73 -9.27
CA ALA A 16 10.56 20.67 -8.17
C ALA A 16 11.06 22.10 -8.51
N MET A 17 12.28 22.21 -9.06
CA MET A 17 12.82 23.53 -9.42
C MET A 17 11.94 24.23 -10.45
N VAL A 18 11.62 23.55 -11.55
CA VAL A 18 10.77 24.13 -12.60
C VAL A 18 9.36 24.46 -12.09
N TYR A 19 8.79 23.56 -11.24
CA TYR A 19 7.48 23.79 -10.65
C TYR A 19 7.39 25.11 -9.88
N PHE A 20 8.40 25.48 -9.10
CA PHE A 20 8.37 26.73 -8.33
C PHE A 20 8.65 27.98 -9.17
N VAL A 21 9.36 27.87 -10.28
CA VAL A 21 9.61 28.99 -11.22
C VAL A 21 8.38 29.29 -12.06
N LEU A 22 7.57 28.28 -12.39
CA LEU A 22 6.41 28.44 -13.25
C LEU A 22 5.27 29.22 -12.58
N PRO A 23 4.49 30.02 -13.38
CA PRO A 23 3.26 30.66 -12.92
C PRO A 23 2.21 29.57 -12.55
N LEU A 24 1.31 29.88 -11.59
CA LEU A 24 0.36 28.91 -11.01
C LEU A 24 -0.41 28.09 -12.07
N LYS A 25 -0.87 28.74 -13.14
CA LYS A 25 -1.62 28.04 -14.21
C LYS A 25 -0.77 26.99 -14.93
N ALA A 26 0.52 27.23 -15.14
CA ALA A 26 1.43 26.32 -15.84
C ALA A 26 1.88 25.15 -14.94
N ARG A 27 1.90 25.32 -13.62
CA ARG A 27 2.32 24.27 -12.67
C ARG A 27 1.56 22.97 -12.84
N ARG A 28 0.25 23.04 -13.06
CA ARG A 28 -0.60 21.84 -13.24
C ARG A 28 -0.22 21.07 -14.51
N TYR A 29 0.03 21.77 -15.60
CA TYR A 29 0.46 21.15 -16.87
C TYR A 29 1.86 20.53 -16.74
N TRP A 30 2.75 21.20 -16.00
CA TRP A 30 4.08 20.68 -15.71
C TRP A 30 4.02 19.39 -14.87
N LEU A 31 3.23 19.37 -13.81
CA LEU A 31 3.01 18.18 -13.00
C LEU A 31 2.39 17.05 -13.82
N LEU A 32 1.42 17.36 -14.68
CA LEU A 32 0.80 16.37 -15.56
C LEU A 32 1.81 15.78 -16.54
N ALA A 33 2.60 16.63 -17.22
CA ALA A 33 3.63 16.17 -18.15
C ALA A 33 4.68 15.32 -17.44
N GLY A 34 5.16 15.75 -16.26
CA GLY A 34 6.09 14.97 -15.44
C GLY A 34 5.51 13.66 -14.96
N SER A 35 4.21 13.60 -14.63
CA SER A 35 3.54 12.37 -14.23
C SER A 35 3.44 11.36 -15.38
N PHE A 36 3.10 11.81 -16.58
CA PHE A 36 3.12 10.94 -17.77
C PHE A 36 4.54 10.51 -18.14
N TYR A 37 5.53 11.38 -18.02
CA TYR A 37 6.93 11.00 -18.20
C TYR A 37 7.36 9.93 -17.18
N PHE A 38 7.06 10.15 -15.89
CA PHE A 38 7.37 9.20 -14.82
C PHE A 38 6.80 7.80 -15.10
N TYR A 39 5.55 7.71 -15.56
CA TYR A 39 4.91 6.45 -15.91
C TYR A 39 5.43 5.89 -17.24
N GLY A 40 5.62 6.74 -18.25
CA GLY A 40 6.07 6.38 -19.59
C GLY A 40 7.47 5.75 -19.64
N VAL A 41 8.34 6.08 -18.68
CA VAL A 41 9.63 5.38 -18.47
C VAL A 41 9.44 3.88 -18.24
N PHE A 42 8.32 3.48 -17.64
CA PHE A 42 7.99 2.07 -17.49
C PHE A 42 7.42 1.48 -18.79
N SER A 43 6.41 2.12 -19.37
CA SER A 43 5.79 1.70 -20.64
C SER A 43 4.90 2.79 -21.21
N ILE A 44 5.25 3.30 -22.39
CA ILE A 44 4.43 4.29 -23.11
C ILE A 44 3.07 3.69 -23.50
N PRO A 45 2.95 2.48 -24.09
CA PRO A 45 1.65 1.90 -24.42
C PRO A 45 0.72 1.73 -23.22
N LEU A 46 1.25 1.32 -22.07
CA LEU A 46 0.44 1.14 -20.85
C LEU A 46 -0.01 2.48 -20.25
N SER A 47 0.64 3.61 -20.57
CA SER A 47 0.16 4.93 -20.17
C SER A 47 -1.18 5.31 -20.83
N LEU A 48 -1.56 4.68 -21.94
CA LEU A 48 -2.88 4.84 -22.55
C LEU A 48 -4.02 4.33 -21.66
N LEU A 49 -3.75 3.38 -20.76
CA LEU A 49 -4.75 2.93 -19.79
C LEU A 49 -5.08 4.03 -18.76
N LEU A 50 -4.10 4.87 -18.41
CA LEU A 50 -4.35 6.05 -17.55
C LEU A 50 -5.22 7.09 -18.28
N VAL A 51 -4.98 7.28 -19.58
CA VAL A 51 -5.82 8.15 -20.42
C VAL A 51 -7.23 7.57 -20.52
N TYR A 52 -7.36 6.27 -20.78
CA TYR A 52 -8.65 5.58 -20.83
C TYR A 52 -9.44 5.76 -19.54
N SER A 53 -8.86 5.43 -18.38
CA SER A 53 -9.52 5.58 -17.06
C SER A 53 -9.90 7.04 -16.80
N THR A 54 -9.03 7.99 -17.15
CA THR A 54 -9.31 9.42 -16.99
C THR A 54 -10.53 9.85 -17.82
N VAL A 55 -10.57 9.50 -19.11
CA VAL A 55 -11.66 9.90 -20.01
C VAL A 55 -12.97 9.22 -19.60
N LEU A 56 -12.92 7.93 -19.26
CA LEU A 56 -14.07 7.17 -18.79
C LEU A 56 -14.68 7.83 -17.56
N ASP A 57 -13.88 8.02 -16.51
CA ASP A 57 -14.40 8.49 -15.22
C ASP A 57 -14.74 9.97 -15.24
N TYR A 58 -14.01 10.80 -15.99
CA TYR A 58 -14.40 12.18 -16.24
C TYR A 58 -15.79 12.25 -16.90
N THR A 59 -15.99 11.48 -17.98
CA THR A 59 -17.25 11.49 -18.73
C THR A 59 -18.41 10.97 -17.86
N CYS A 60 -18.21 9.83 -17.18
CA CYS A 60 -19.20 9.25 -16.28
C CYS A 60 -19.55 10.22 -15.14
N ALA A 61 -18.57 10.82 -14.48
CA ALA A 61 -18.81 11.79 -13.41
C ALA A 61 -19.58 13.02 -13.89
N ARG A 62 -19.28 13.53 -15.11
CA ARG A 62 -20.03 14.66 -15.72
C ARG A 62 -21.48 14.30 -16.00
N VAL A 63 -21.74 13.08 -16.47
CA VAL A 63 -23.13 12.58 -16.69
C VAL A 63 -23.85 12.42 -15.36
N ILE A 64 -23.19 11.88 -14.33
CA ILE A 64 -23.76 11.68 -13.00
C ILE A 64 -24.14 13.02 -12.36
N ASP A 65 -23.28 14.02 -12.41
CA ASP A 65 -23.50 15.32 -11.79
C ASP A 65 -24.55 16.17 -12.56
N GLY A 66 -24.55 16.08 -13.91
CA GLY A 66 -25.44 16.87 -14.77
C GLY A 66 -26.84 16.26 -14.93
N SER A 67 -27.04 14.97 -14.67
CA SER A 67 -28.32 14.32 -14.94
C SER A 67 -29.31 14.43 -13.76
N LYS A 68 -30.54 14.80 -14.09
CA LYS A 68 -31.69 14.74 -13.15
C LYS A 68 -32.30 13.34 -13.07
N LYS A 69 -32.11 12.49 -14.08
CA LYS A 69 -32.69 11.14 -14.16
C LYS A 69 -31.79 10.15 -13.44
N GLU A 70 -32.31 9.48 -12.42
CA GLU A 70 -31.55 8.54 -11.61
C GLU A 70 -31.01 7.36 -12.42
N TRP A 71 -31.74 6.87 -13.43
CA TRP A 71 -31.26 5.76 -14.25
C TRP A 71 -30.03 6.13 -15.08
N HIS A 72 -29.91 7.38 -15.59
CA HIS A 72 -28.70 7.86 -16.27
C HIS A 72 -27.51 7.87 -15.32
N ARG A 73 -27.73 8.32 -14.09
CA ARG A 73 -26.69 8.38 -13.04
C ARG A 73 -26.20 6.97 -12.69
N ARG A 74 -27.14 6.02 -12.54
CA ARG A 74 -26.79 4.61 -12.28
C ARG A 74 -26.08 3.97 -13.46
N ALA A 75 -26.56 4.18 -14.68
CA ALA A 75 -25.92 3.64 -15.88
C ALA A 75 -24.49 4.16 -16.04
N ALA A 76 -24.25 5.47 -15.85
CA ALA A 76 -22.92 6.05 -15.90
C ALA A 76 -22.00 5.51 -14.78
N LEU A 77 -22.50 5.35 -13.55
CA LEU A 77 -21.74 4.71 -12.48
C LEU A 77 -21.36 3.27 -12.85
N MET A 78 -22.33 2.48 -13.33
CA MET A 78 -22.06 1.09 -13.72
C MET A 78 -21.07 1.02 -14.90
N LEU A 79 -21.12 1.94 -15.86
CA LEU A 79 -20.16 2.02 -16.96
C LEU A 79 -18.75 2.29 -16.45
N SER A 80 -18.59 3.23 -15.49
CA SER A 80 -17.31 3.50 -14.84
C SER A 80 -16.78 2.26 -14.11
N LEU A 81 -17.61 1.62 -13.27
CA LEU A 81 -17.21 0.45 -12.50
C LEU A 81 -16.85 -0.74 -13.42
N VAL A 82 -17.69 -1.06 -14.38
CA VAL A 82 -17.46 -2.17 -15.31
C VAL A 82 -16.23 -1.90 -16.19
N GLY A 83 -16.07 -0.68 -16.69
CA GLY A 83 -14.92 -0.31 -17.51
C GLY A 83 -13.60 -0.41 -16.76
N ASN A 84 -13.52 0.14 -15.54
CA ASN A 84 -12.31 0.09 -14.72
C ASN A 84 -12.01 -1.33 -14.20
N LEU A 85 -13.01 -2.02 -13.66
CA LEU A 85 -12.87 -3.41 -13.20
C LEU A 85 -12.61 -4.38 -14.35
N GLY A 86 -13.17 -4.12 -15.55
CA GLY A 86 -12.93 -4.91 -16.76
C GLY A 86 -11.46 -4.84 -17.18
N VAL A 87 -10.89 -3.63 -17.22
CA VAL A 87 -9.44 -3.45 -17.49
C VAL A 87 -8.61 -4.15 -16.42
N LEU A 88 -8.91 -3.93 -15.14
CA LEU A 88 -8.21 -4.60 -14.05
C LEU A 88 -8.30 -6.13 -14.14
N PHE A 89 -9.49 -6.66 -14.46
CA PHE A 89 -9.71 -8.10 -14.65
C PHE A 89 -8.86 -8.64 -15.79
N THR A 90 -8.89 -7.98 -16.95
CA THR A 90 -8.15 -8.42 -18.13
C THR A 90 -6.65 -8.51 -17.89
N PHE A 91 -6.05 -7.48 -17.27
CA PHE A 91 -4.59 -7.44 -17.10
C PHE A 91 -4.10 -8.21 -15.87
N LYS A 92 -4.95 -8.47 -14.88
CA LYS A 92 -4.51 -9.06 -13.61
C LYS A 92 -5.10 -10.43 -13.32
N TYR A 93 -6.34 -10.69 -13.72
CA TYR A 93 -7.06 -11.88 -13.23
C TYR A 93 -7.38 -12.92 -14.27
N VAL A 94 -7.33 -12.61 -15.56
CA VAL A 94 -7.69 -13.57 -16.62
C VAL A 94 -6.88 -14.85 -16.52
N ASP A 95 -5.55 -14.74 -16.42
CA ASP A 95 -4.66 -15.91 -16.37
C ASP A 95 -4.83 -16.72 -15.07
N PHE A 96 -5.13 -16.07 -13.95
CA PHE A 96 -5.46 -16.75 -12.69
C PHE A 96 -6.75 -17.58 -12.80
N PHE A 97 -7.78 -17.04 -13.43
CA PHE A 97 -9.03 -17.79 -13.64
C PHE A 97 -8.84 -18.89 -14.69
N ALA A 98 -8.09 -18.64 -15.78
CA ALA A 98 -7.74 -19.65 -16.76
C ALA A 98 -6.98 -20.81 -16.11
N GLN A 99 -5.95 -20.52 -15.30
CA GLN A 99 -5.21 -21.54 -14.56
C GLN A 99 -6.10 -22.36 -13.60
N SER A 100 -6.98 -21.68 -12.87
CA SER A 100 -7.90 -22.34 -11.94
C SER A 100 -8.89 -23.25 -12.67
N LEU A 101 -9.44 -22.82 -13.81
CA LEU A 101 -10.33 -23.62 -14.62
C LEU A 101 -9.61 -24.83 -15.22
N ASN A 102 -8.42 -24.66 -15.78
CA ASN A 102 -7.60 -25.73 -16.33
C ASN A 102 -7.24 -26.78 -15.28
N MET A 103 -6.91 -26.33 -14.06
CA MET A 103 -6.64 -27.21 -12.93
C MET A 103 -7.87 -28.06 -12.56
N ILE A 104 -9.06 -27.45 -12.49
CA ILE A 104 -10.31 -28.15 -12.17
C ILE A 104 -10.69 -29.14 -13.30
N ALA A 105 -10.48 -28.74 -14.56
CA ALA A 105 -10.80 -29.58 -15.72
C ALA A 105 -9.79 -30.71 -15.96
N GLY A 106 -8.61 -30.66 -15.35
CA GLY A 106 -7.49 -31.59 -15.59
C GLY A 106 -6.91 -31.49 -17.01
N GLN A 107 -7.27 -30.46 -17.76
CA GLN A 107 -6.82 -30.21 -19.14
C GLN A 107 -6.88 -28.70 -19.44
N GLU A 108 -6.17 -28.29 -20.49
CA GLU A 108 -6.13 -26.88 -20.92
C GLU A 108 -7.38 -26.53 -21.73
N ILE A 109 -8.41 -25.95 -21.05
CA ILE A 109 -9.67 -25.51 -21.67
C ILE A 109 -9.75 -23.99 -21.86
N ALA A 110 -8.94 -23.23 -21.13
CA ALA A 110 -8.87 -21.77 -21.21
C ALA A 110 -7.43 -21.33 -21.54
N PRO A 111 -7.23 -20.50 -22.59
CA PRO A 111 -5.90 -20.02 -22.96
C PRO A 111 -5.37 -18.98 -21.98
N TYR A 112 -4.05 -18.92 -21.84
CA TYR A 112 -3.36 -17.86 -21.12
C TYR A 112 -3.10 -16.67 -22.04
N LEU A 113 -3.37 -15.46 -21.57
CA LEU A 113 -3.16 -14.23 -22.35
C LEU A 113 -1.79 -13.59 -22.10
N GLN A 114 -1.18 -13.86 -20.95
CA GLN A 114 0.17 -13.41 -20.55
C GLN A 114 0.41 -11.90 -20.72
N PHE A 115 -0.59 -11.10 -20.38
CA PHE A 115 -0.44 -9.65 -20.43
C PHE A 115 0.56 -9.14 -19.41
N ILE A 116 1.39 -8.18 -19.81
CA ILE A 116 2.26 -7.44 -18.90
C ILE A 116 1.37 -6.64 -17.93
N LEU A 117 1.51 -6.90 -16.62
CA LEU A 117 0.75 -6.19 -15.60
C LEU A 117 1.16 -4.71 -15.54
N PRO A 118 0.25 -3.76 -15.81
CA PRO A 118 0.56 -2.34 -15.72
C PRO A 118 0.88 -1.93 -14.28
N MET A 119 2.01 -1.25 -14.09
CA MET A 119 2.41 -0.78 -12.76
C MET A 119 1.34 0.15 -12.17
N GLY A 120 0.95 -0.07 -10.92
CA GLY A 120 -0.04 0.74 -10.21
C GLY A 120 -1.48 0.56 -10.67
N ILE A 121 -1.82 -0.39 -11.59
CA ILE A 121 -3.19 -0.57 -12.11
C ILE A 121 -4.22 -0.70 -10.98
N SER A 122 -3.93 -1.47 -9.95
CA SER A 122 -4.82 -1.66 -8.81
C SER A 122 -5.04 -0.37 -8.02
N PHE A 123 -4.03 0.50 -7.92
CA PHE A 123 -4.08 1.76 -7.18
C PHE A 123 -4.91 2.81 -7.93
N TYR A 124 -4.58 3.09 -9.20
CA TYR A 124 -5.31 4.09 -9.94
C TYR A 124 -6.75 3.67 -10.25
N THR A 125 -7.02 2.36 -10.44
CA THR A 125 -8.39 1.84 -10.56
C THR A 125 -9.23 2.18 -9.32
N PHE A 126 -8.72 1.94 -8.12
CA PHE A 126 -9.43 2.27 -6.89
C PHE A 126 -9.60 3.77 -6.72
N GLN A 127 -8.62 4.55 -7.13
CA GLN A 127 -8.66 6.00 -7.04
C GLN A 127 -9.74 6.59 -7.99
N THR A 128 -9.76 6.16 -9.24
CA THR A 128 -10.73 6.64 -10.23
C THR A 128 -12.15 6.22 -9.90
N MET A 129 -12.35 4.96 -9.50
CA MET A 129 -13.65 4.47 -9.03
C MET A 129 -14.15 5.25 -7.82
N ALA A 130 -13.28 5.56 -6.84
CA ALA A 130 -13.65 6.37 -5.68
C ALA A 130 -14.18 7.73 -6.11
N TYR A 131 -13.51 8.42 -7.06
CA TYR A 131 -13.96 9.70 -7.59
C TYR A 131 -15.38 9.62 -8.18
N THR A 132 -15.65 8.65 -9.04
CA THR A 132 -16.97 8.49 -9.68
C THR A 132 -18.06 8.12 -8.66
N ILE A 133 -17.74 7.26 -7.66
CA ILE A 133 -18.67 6.91 -6.58
C ILE A 133 -18.96 8.12 -5.69
N ASP A 134 -17.97 8.94 -5.37
CA ASP A 134 -18.15 10.14 -4.53
C ASP A 134 -19.04 11.19 -5.23
N VAL A 135 -18.88 11.36 -6.55
CA VAL A 135 -19.79 12.19 -7.36
C VAL A 135 -21.22 11.61 -7.36
N TYR A 136 -21.36 10.29 -7.52
CA TYR A 136 -22.67 9.64 -7.48
C TYR A 136 -23.37 9.81 -6.12
N ARG A 137 -22.59 9.69 -5.03
CA ARG A 137 -23.07 9.91 -3.64
C ARG A 137 -23.29 11.39 -3.31
N LYS A 138 -22.99 12.31 -4.22
CA LYS A 138 -23.08 13.76 -4.04
C LYS A 138 -22.18 14.30 -2.93
N GLN A 139 -21.09 13.61 -2.63
CA GLN A 139 -20.07 14.05 -1.68
C GLN A 139 -19.18 15.14 -2.28
N ILE A 140 -18.95 15.05 -3.60
CA ILE A 140 -18.23 16.07 -4.38
C ILE A 140 -19.00 16.35 -5.69
N LYS A 141 -18.74 17.50 -6.29
CA LYS A 141 -19.16 17.81 -7.66
C LYS A 141 -18.17 17.29 -8.67
N ALA A 142 -18.66 16.93 -9.86
CA ALA A 142 -17.77 16.52 -10.95
C ALA A 142 -16.87 17.68 -11.38
N GLU A 143 -15.58 17.42 -11.49
CA GLU A 143 -14.62 18.38 -12.00
C GLU A 143 -14.94 18.69 -13.47
N ARG A 144 -14.80 19.97 -13.85
CA ARG A 144 -15.09 20.45 -15.20
C ARG A 144 -13.89 20.37 -16.13
N ASN A 145 -12.69 20.41 -15.57
CA ASN A 145 -11.45 20.36 -16.33
C ASN A 145 -10.90 18.92 -16.35
N ILE A 146 -10.91 18.30 -17.52
CA ILE A 146 -10.39 16.95 -17.70
C ILE A 146 -8.91 16.83 -17.33
N LEU A 147 -8.11 17.89 -17.48
CA LEU A 147 -6.68 17.88 -17.14
C LEU A 147 -6.46 17.85 -15.63
N ASP A 148 -7.38 18.41 -14.83
CA ASP A 148 -7.33 18.30 -13.37
C ASP A 148 -7.68 16.88 -12.91
N VAL A 149 -8.62 16.19 -13.60
CA VAL A 149 -8.90 14.76 -13.37
C VAL A 149 -7.71 13.91 -13.82
N ALA A 150 -7.12 14.19 -14.98
CA ALA A 150 -5.93 13.49 -15.46
C ALA A 150 -4.78 13.62 -14.45
N LEU A 151 -4.52 14.83 -13.93
CA LEU A 151 -3.49 15.04 -12.92
C LEU A 151 -3.81 14.30 -11.62
N TYR A 152 -5.06 14.27 -11.18
CA TYR A 152 -5.46 13.49 -10.01
C TYR A 152 -5.17 12.00 -10.17
N VAL A 153 -5.50 11.43 -11.32
CA VAL A 153 -5.26 10.00 -11.61
C VAL A 153 -3.78 9.68 -11.72
N THR A 154 -3.01 10.57 -12.37
CA THR A 154 -1.62 10.30 -12.76
C THR A 154 -0.58 10.89 -11.82
N TYR A 155 -0.96 11.64 -10.79
CA TYR A 155 -0.03 12.37 -9.91
C TYR A 155 1.11 11.46 -9.42
N PHE A 156 2.33 11.69 -9.97
CA PHE A 156 3.44 10.74 -9.88
C PHE A 156 3.85 10.34 -8.44
N PRO A 157 3.75 11.20 -7.40
CA PRO A 157 4.13 10.77 -6.07
C PRO A 157 3.26 9.64 -5.51
N GLN A 158 1.98 9.57 -5.90
CA GLN A 158 1.06 8.55 -5.39
C GLN A 158 0.83 7.37 -6.36
N LEU A 159 1.12 7.54 -7.66
CA LEU A 159 0.64 6.70 -8.75
C LEU A 159 1.02 5.22 -8.61
N VAL A 160 2.22 4.89 -8.13
CA VAL A 160 2.74 3.52 -8.11
C VAL A 160 2.45 2.81 -6.80
N ALA A 161 2.79 3.42 -5.67
CA ALA A 161 2.68 2.82 -4.34
C ALA A 161 2.44 3.87 -3.23
N GLY A 162 2.03 5.08 -3.61
CA GLY A 162 1.64 6.12 -2.67
C GLY A 162 0.28 5.85 -2.03
N PRO A 163 -0.13 6.66 -1.05
CA PRO A 163 -1.46 6.54 -0.45
C PRO A 163 -2.58 6.76 -1.49
N ILE A 164 -3.63 5.96 -1.43
CA ILE A 164 -4.82 6.09 -2.30
C ILE A 164 -5.61 7.32 -1.84
N MET A 165 -5.32 8.48 -2.46
CA MET A 165 -5.92 9.76 -2.07
C MET A 165 -7.35 9.90 -2.57
N ARG A 166 -8.20 10.55 -1.77
CA ARG A 166 -9.55 10.93 -2.20
C ARG A 166 -9.49 12.17 -3.10
N ALA A 167 -10.39 12.24 -4.08
CA ALA A 167 -10.50 13.42 -4.95
C ALA A 167 -10.84 14.68 -4.16
N ALA A 168 -11.67 14.57 -3.13
CA ALA A 168 -12.02 15.67 -2.23
C ALA A 168 -10.80 16.30 -1.53
N ASP A 169 -9.76 15.49 -1.23
CA ASP A 169 -8.59 15.94 -0.48
C ASP A 169 -7.47 16.43 -1.40
N LEU A 170 -7.27 15.80 -2.57
CA LEU A 170 -6.13 16.09 -3.43
C LEU A 170 -6.41 17.14 -4.52
N MET A 171 -7.56 17.05 -5.20
CA MET A 171 -7.85 17.93 -6.34
C MET A 171 -7.90 19.43 -5.99
N PRO A 172 -8.43 19.86 -4.83
CA PRO A 172 -8.39 21.27 -4.45
C PRO A 172 -6.96 21.82 -4.35
N GLN A 173 -6.01 21.01 -3.86
CA GLN A 173 -4.62 21.41 -3.67
C GLN A 173 -3.92 21.76 -5.00
N PHE A 174 -4.34 21.19 -6.14
CA PHE A 174 -3.79 21.56 -7.45
C PHE A 174 -4.12 23.00 -7.87
N LYS A 175 -5.13 23.60 -7.27
CA LYS A 175 -5.59 24.96 -7.52
C LYS A 175 -4.99 25.99 -6.56
N GLU A 176 -4.33 25.51 -5.50
CA GLU A 176 -3.69 26.35 -4.50
C GLU A 176 -2.30 26.82 -4.96
N LYS A 177 -1.92 28.02 -4.54
CA LYS A 177 -0.57 28.55 -4.76
C LYS A 177 0.36 28.03 -3.67
N HIS A 178 1.23 27.11 -4.01
CA HIS A 178 2.28 26.65 -3.11
C HIS A 178 3.52 27.52 -3.27
N GLU A 179 3.92 28.19 -2.19
CA GLU A 179 5.13 29.01 -2.13
C GLU A 179 6.33 28.18 -1.65
N ILE A 180 7.54 28.66 -1.95
CA ILE A 180 8.77 28.09 -1.43
C ILE A 180 8.78 28.28 0.08
N ASN A 181 8.87 27.15 0.82
CA ASN A 181 8.97 27.16 2.26
C ASN A 181 10.10 26.20 2.67
N THR A 182 11.19 26.75 3.15
CA THR A 182 12.41 25.99 3.47
C THR A 182 12.16 24.90 4.52
N THR A 183 11.39 25.18 5.57
CA THR A 183 11.05 24.19 6.60
C THR A 183 10.29 23.00 6.01
N ARG A 184 9.31 23.26 5.15
CA ARG A 184 8.53 22.22 4.49
C ARG A 184 9.39 21.41 3.54
N ILE A 185 10.26 22.07 2.74
CA ILE A 185 11.17 21.40 1.81
C ILE A 185 12.14 20.50 2.56
N LEU A 186 12.79 21.01 3.62
CA LEU A 186 13.71 20.24 4.43
C LEU A 186 12.99 19.04 5.11
N SER A 187 11.79 19.26 5.64
CA SER A 187 10.98 18.19 6.21
C SER A 187 10.61 17.11 5.20
N GLY A 188 10.26 17.52 3.97
CA GLY A 188 9.99 16.57 2.88
C GLY A 188 11.24 15.82 2.44
N ALA A 189 12.37 16.51 2.28
CA ALA A 189 13.64 15.89 1.93
C ALA A 189 14.12 14.86 2.96
N LEU A 190 13.94 15.17 4.25
CA LEU A 190 14.21 14.22 5.33
C LEU A 190 13.34 12.96 5.23
N LEU A 191 12.06 13.14 4.93
CA LEU A 191 11.16 12.01 4.81
C LEU A 191 11.52 11.14 3.60
N VAL A 192 11.95 11.76 2.49
CA VAL A 192 12.50 11.03 1.32
C VAL A 192 13.75 10.26 1.70
N ALA A 193 14.72 10.91 2.38
CA ALA A 193 15.96 10.27 2.81
C ALA A 193 15.69 9.12 3.80
N TRP A 194 14.77 9.32 4.73
CA TRP A 194 14.33 8.26 5.66
C TRP A 194 13.70 7.08 4.92
N GLY A 195 12.83 7.33 3.95
CA GLY A 195 12.26 6.30 3.10
C GLY A 195 13.33 5.52 2.32
N LEU A 196 14.25 6.22 1.65
CA LEU A 196 15.37 5.58 0.96
C LEU A 196 16.22 4.73 1.90
N SER A 197 16.54 5.24 3.10
CA SER A 197 17.29 4.48 4.10
C SER A 197 16.57 3.19 4.51
N LYS A 198 15.27 3.23 4.78
CA LYS A 198 14.50 2.02 5.09
C LYS A 198 14.50 1.02 3.93
N LYS A 199 14.38 1.51 2.69
CA LYS A 199 14.38 0.64 1.49
C LYS A 199 15.71 -0.07 1.32
N ILE A 200 16.82 0.68 1.30
CA ILE A 200 18.14 0.19 0.95
C ILE A 200 18.78 -0.61 2.10
N PHE A 201 18.71 -0.09 3.34
CA PHE A 201 19.44 -0.69 4.47
C PHE A 201 18.66 -1.78 5.22
N VAL A 202 17.34 -1.80 5.07
CA VAL A 202 16.53 -2.76 5.83
C VAL A 202 15.72 -3.66 4.91
N ALA A 203 14.91 -3.09 4.00
CA ALA A 203 13.98 -3.89 3.24
C ALA A 203 14.68 -4.82 2.23
N GLU A 204 15.67 -4.32 1.50
CA GLU A 204 16.41 -5.14 0.51
C GLU A 204 17.22 -6.27 1.16
N PRO A 205 18.06 -6.03 2.18
CA PRO A 205 18.77 -7.12 2.85
C PRO A 205 17.83 -8.15 3.53
N MET A 206 16.70 -7.69 4.10
CA MET A 206 15.71 -8.63 4.64
C MET A 206 15.04 -9.44 3.53
N GLY A 207 14.87 -8.87 2.35
CA GLY A 207 14.38 -9.57 1.17
C GLY A 207 15.29 -10.72 0.76
N ASP A 208 16.60 -10.51 0.76
CA ASP A 208 17.58 -11.54 0.43
C ASP A 208 17.52 -12.70 1.44
N VAL A 209 17.47 -12.40 2.74
CA VAL A 209 17.29 -13.42 3.78
C VAL A 209 16.02 -14.23 3.58
N VAL A 210 14.91 -13.57 3.24
CA VAL A 210 13.63 -14.25 2.98
C VAL A 210 13.70 -15.11 1.73
N ASN A 211 14.34 -14.62 0.66
CA ASN A 211 14.52 -15.38 -0.58
C ASN A 211 15.33 -16.66 -0.33
N ASP A 212 16.42 -16.57 0.42
CA ASP A 212 17.27 -17.71 0.74
C ASP A 212 16.53 -18.77 1.59
N ILE A 213 15.83 -18.33 2.65
CA ILE A 213 15.13 -19.23 3.56
C ILE A 213 13.89 -19.86 2.91
N TYR A 214 13.05 -19.04 2.23
CA TYR A 214 11.82 -19.54 1.63
C TYR A 214 12.08 -20.29 0.32
N GLY A 215 13.13 -19.92 -0.43
CA GLY A 215 13.54 -20.62 -1.65
C GLY A 215 14.05 -22.04 -1.40
N SER A 216 14.55 -22.33 -0.19
CA SER A 216 15.04 -23.65 0.24
C SER A 216 14.28 -24.22 1.45
N HIS A 217 12.98 -23.86 1.58
CA HIS A 217 12.15 -24.14 2.75
C HIS A 217 12.09 -25.62 3.15
N ASP A 218 12.19 -26.54 2.21
CA ASP A 218 12.19 -27.98 2.37
C ASP A 218 13.42 -28.53 3.13
N THR A 219 14.54 -27.79 3.09
CA THR A 219 15.79 -28.15 3.77
C THR A 219 16.04 -27.34 5.04
N GLN A 220 15.23 -26.31 5.30
CA GLN A 220 15.40 -25.41 6.43
C GLN A 220 14.85 -26.00 7.74
N SER A 221 15.48 -25.63 8.87
CA SER A 221 14.93 -25.92 10.18
C SER A 221 13.70 -25.06 10.50
N GLY A 222 12.81 -25.55 11.38
CA GLY A 222 11.65 -24.77 11.84
C GLY A 222 12.05 -23.41 12.46
N ALA A 223 13.20 -23.34 13.12
CA ALA A 223 13.75 -22.10 13.64
C ALA A 223 14.12 -21.13 12.50
N ALA A 224 14.77 -21.60 11.43
CA ALA A 224 15.12 -20.80 10.27
C ALA A 224 13.87 -20.29 9.55
N LEU A 225 12.85 -21.13 9.36
CA LEU A 225 11.57 -20.74 8.76
C LEU A 225 10.85 -19.66 9.59
N LEU A 226 10.91 -19.74 10.93
CA LEU A 226 10.36 -18.70 11.80
C LEU A 226 11.15 -17.40 11.69
N VAL A 227 12.48 -17.45 11.63
CA VAL A 227 13.34 -16.28 11.38
C VAL A 227 13.03 -15.65 10.03
N GLY A 228 12.86 -16.47 8.97
CA GLY A 228 12.43 -16.01 7.64
C GLY A 228 11.08 -15.31 7.67
N THR A 229 10.14 -15.82 8.47
CA THR A 229 8.82 -15.19 8.65
C THR A 229 8.94 -13.79 9.32
N TYR A 230 9.80 -13.65 10.34
CA TYR A 230 10.06 -12.35 10.97
C TYR A 230 10.84 -11.41 10.06
N ALA A 231 11.79 -11.93 9.28
CA ALA A 231 12.49 -11.15 8.27
C ALA A 231 11.51 -10.60 7.23
N PHE A 232 10.52 -11.39 6.79
CA PHE A 232 9.48 -10.91 5.89
C PHE A 232 8.58 -9.86 6.53
N ALA A 233 8.21 -10.01 7.80
CA ALA A 233 7.45 -8.97 8.50
C ALA A 233 8.19 -7.62 8.54
N VAL A 234 9.51 -7.64 8.73
CA VAL A 234 10.36 -6.45 8.65
C VAL A 234 10.43 -5.93 7.21
N GLN A 235 10.71 -6.82 6.26
CA GLN A 235 10.84 -6.49 4.83
C GLN A 235 9.58 -5.77 4.31
N ILE A 236 8.40 -6.38 4.43
CA ILE A 236 7.16 -5.84 3.86
C ILE A 236 6.78 -4.50 4.49
N PHE A 237 7.01 -4.33 5.80
CA PHE A 237 6.76 -3.05 6.45
C PHE A 237 7.74 -1.99 6.00
N CYS A 238 9.04 -2.28 6.02
CA CYS A 238 10.07 -1.31 5.66
C CYS A 238 9.98 -0.94 4.19
N ASP A 239 9.77 -1.91 3.29
CA ASP A 239 9.63 -1.67 1.86
C ASP A 239 8.43 -0.76 1.55
N PHE A 240 7.25 -1.14 2.00
CA PHE A 240 6.04 -0.39 1.66
C PHE A 240 5.95 0.96 2.38
N SER A 241 6.36 1.03 3.66
CA SER A 241 6.42 2.32 4.35
C SER A 241 7.49 3.24 3.77
N ALA A 242 8.59 2.71 3.23
CA ALA A 242 9.61 3.47 2.53
C ALA A 242 9.06 4.14 1.28
N TYR A 243 8.39 3.38 0.40
CA TYR A 243 7.72 3.96 -0.77
C TYR A 243 6.72 5.05 -0.40
N THR A 244 5.93 4.82 0.65
CA THR A 244 4.96 5.79 1.14
C THR A 244 5.64 7.06 1.67
N ASP A 245 6.74 6.93 2.41
CA ASP A 245 7.48 8.08 2.93
C ASP A 245 8.11 8.90 1.80
N ILE A 246 8.67 8.25 0.77
CA ILE A 246 9.21 8.94 -0.40
C ILE A 246 8.09 9.69 -1.14
N ALA A 247 6.93 9.06 -1.32
CA ALA A 247 5.76 9.66 -1.96
C ALA A 247 5.27 10.90 -1.19
N ILE A 248 5.08 10.77 0.14
CA ILE A 248 4.62 11.86 1.01
C ILE A 248 5.69 12.97 1.07
N GLY A 249 6.96 12.61 1.19
CA GLY A 249 8.07 13.54 1.24
C GLY A 249 8.19 14.36 -0.04
N SER A 250 8.12 13.70 -1.20
CA SER A 250 8.15 14.35 -2.52
C SER A 250 6.95 15.29 -2.73
N ALA A 251 5.75 14.84 -2.37
CA ALA A 251 4.56 15.67 -2.41
C ALA A 251 4.68 16.89 -1.47
N ARG A 252 5.21 16.67 -0.26
CA ARG A 252 5.43 17.73 0.75
C ARG A 252 6.41 18.80 0.26
N ILE A 253 7.50 18.42 -0.43
CA ILE A 253 8.44 19.36 -1.04
C ILE A 253 7.68 20.27 -2.00
N LEU A 254 6.85 19.72 -2.88
CA LEU A 254 6.04 20.46 -3.83
C LEU A 254 4.91 21.29 -3.18
N GLY A 255 4.58 21.04 -1.92
CA GLY A 255 3.53 21.74 -1.17
C GLY A 255 2.24 20.94 -0.96
N PHE A 256 2.16 19.73 -1.49
CA PHE A 256 0.97 18.87 -1.37
C PHE A 256 1.00 18.05 -0.10
N ARG A 257 -0.20 17.76 0.41
CA ARG A 257 -0.40 16.90 1.60
C ARG A 257 -1.03 15.59 1.14
N LEU A 258 -0.31 14.50 1.36
CA LEU A 258 -0.84 13.16 1.21
C LEU A 258 -1.12 12.58 2.60
N MET A 259 -2.07 11.62 2.68
CA MET A 259 -2.41 10.96 3.93
C MET A 259 -1.34 9.95 4.34
N GLU A 260 -1.22 9.71 5.64
CA GLU A 260 -0.35 8.67 6.16
C GLU A 260 -0.93 7.28 5.87
N ASN A 261 -0.03 6.33 5.58
CA ASN A 261 -0.41 4.94 5.30
C ASN A 261 -0.09 3.99 6.46
N PHE A 262 0.81 4.37 7.35
CA PHE A 262 1.27 3.54 8.46
C PHE A 262 1.38 4.32 9.76
N LYS A 263 0.83 3.75 10.85
CA LYS A 263 0.92 4.29 12.22
C LYS A 263 1.33 3.19 13.19
N THR A 264 2.64 2.88 13.25
CA THR A 264 3.18 1.87 14.18
C THR A 264 2.36 0.56 14.20
N PRO A 265 2.16 -0.12 13.04
CA PRO A 265 1.20 -1.20 12.92
C PRO A 265 1.55 -2.43 13.75
N TYR A 266 2.83 -2.72 13.96
CA TYR A 266 3.27 -3.88 14.74
C TYR A 266 3.17 -3.68 16.26
N LEU A 267 2.67 -2.53 16.71
CA LEU A 267 2.27 -2.31 18.11
C LEU A 267 0.75 -2.51 18.33
N ALA A 268 0.03 -2.96 17.32
CA ALA A 268 -1.39 -3.24 17.42
C ALA A 268 -1.67 -4.36 18.44
N VAL A 269 -2.73 -4.20 19.22
CA VAL A 269 -3.15 -5.16 20.25
C VAL A 269 -4.39 -5.98 19.86
N THR A 270 -4.97 -5.68 18.70
CA THR A 270 -6.06 -6.44 18.05
C THR A 270 -5.88 -6.37 16.53
N ILE A 271 -6.48 -7.30 15.80
CA ILE A 271 -6.47 -7.29 14.33
C ILE A 271 -7.19 -6.06 13.77
N ARG A 272 -8.26 -5.61 14.43
CA ARG A 272 -8.93 -4.37 14.08
C ARG A 272 -8.00 -3.16 14.25
N ASP A 273 -7.25 -3.08 15.34
CA ASP A 273 -6.26 -2.03 15.59
C ASP A 273 -5.13 -2.08 14.55
N PHE A 274 -4.68 -3.29 14.17
CA PHE A 274 -3.71 -3.47 13.08
C PHE A 274 -4.20 -2.83 11.77
N TRP A 275 -5.41 -3.07 11.33
CA TRP A 275 -5.98 -2.49 10.11
C TRP A 275 -6.23 -0.97 10.19
N HIS A 276 -6.34 -0.39 11.38
CA HIS A 276 -6.35 1.05 11.58
C HIS A 276 -4.96 1.70 11.44
N ARG A 277 -3.89 0.88 11.49
CA ARG A 277 -2.49 1.32 11.48
C ARG A 277 -1.71 0.86 10.25
N TRP A 278 -2.17 -0.18 9.56
CA TRP A 278 -1.57 -0.77 8.36
C TRP A 278 -2.33 -0.35 7.12
N HIS A 279 -1.59 0.16 6.09
CA HIS A 279 -2.13 0.53 4.79
C HIS A 279 -3.47 1.29 4.89
N ILE A 280 -3.46 2.37 5.65
CA ILE A 280 -4.65 3.11 6.11
C ILE A 280 -5.50 3.57 4.92
N SER A 281 -4.86 4.00 3.81
CA SER A 281 -5.58 4.44 2.62
C SER A 281 -6.39 3.32 1.98
N LEU A 282 -5.84 2.09 1.88
CA LEU A 282 -6.56 0.92 1.40
C LEU A 282 -7.64 0.47 2.38
N SER A 283 -7.31 0.38 3.67
CA SER A 283 -8.26 -0.06 4.72
C SER A 283 -9.48 0.84 4.77
N THR A 284 -9.29 2.16 4.67
CA THR A 284 -10.39 3.12 4.61
C THR A 284 -11.14 3.04 3.28
N TRP A 285 -10.45 2.78 2.16
CA TRP A 285 -11.10 2.57 0.87
C TRP A 285 -12.04 1.35 0.91
N LEU A 286 -11.52 0.19 1.36
CA LEU A 286 -12.31 -1.04 1.48
C LEU A 286 -13.49 -0.86 2.42
N ARG A 287 -13.33 -0.15 3.53
CA ARG A 287 -14.43 0.19 4.43
C ARG A 287 -15.50 1.04 3.74
N ASP A 288 -15.10 2.15 3.12
CA ASP A 288 -16.03 3.19 2.66
C ASP A 288 -16.74 2.81 1.35
N TYR A 289 -16.04 2.13 0.44
CA TYR A 289 -16.59 1.81 -0.89
C TYR A 289 -17.05 0.37 -1.03
N LEU A 290 -16.55 -0.57 -0.24
CA LEU A 290 -16.96 -1.96 -0.31
C LEU A 290 -17.80 -2.37 0.89
N TYR A 291 -17.25 -2.36 2.09
CA TYR A 291 -17.94 -2.85 3.30
C TYR A 291 -19.26 -2.10 3.57
N ILE A 292 -19.24 -0.78 3.57
CA ILE A 292 -20.44 0.05 3.79
C ILE A 292 -21.45 -0.14 2.66
N SER A 293 -21.01 -0.30 1.41
CA SER A 293 -21.88 -0.53 0.25
C SER A 293 -22.59 -1.89 0.30
N LEU A 294 -21.93 -2.92 0.88
CA LEU A 294 -22.52 -4.24 1.13
C LEU A 294 -23.56 -4.23 2.27
N GLY A 295 -23.70 -3.10 2.98
CA GLY A 295 -24.60 -2.90 4.11
C GLY A 295 -23.90 -2.74 5.45
N GLY A 296 -22.58 -2.92 5.52
CA GLY A 296 -21.77 -2.75 6.74
C GLY A 296 -22.28 -3.63 7.88
N ASN A 297 -22.50 -3.03 9.05
CA ASN A 297 -23.03 -3.68 10.26
C ASN A 297 -24.54 -3.42 10.50
N ARG A 298 -25.25 -2.86 9.52
CA ARG A 298 -26.64 -2.41 9.68
C ARG A 298 -27.69 -3.52 9.53
N LYS A 299 -27.32 -4.66 8.94
CA LYS A 299 -28.23 -5.77 8.59
C LYS A 299 -28.06 -7.00 9.48
N GLY A 300 -27.72 -6.80 10.76
CA GLY A 300 -27.53 -7.87 11.73
C GLY A 300 -26.15 -8.53 11.70
N ASN A 301 -25.84 -9.35 12.71
CA ASN A 301 -24.51 -9.89 12.92
C ASN A 301 -24.07 -10.86 11.80
N TRP A 302 -24.94 -11.76 11.36
CA TRP A 302 -24.63 -12.72 10.30
C TRP A 302 -24.20 -12.02 9.00
N ARG A 303 -24.99 -11.02 8.58
CA ARG A 303 -24.65 -10.23 7.39
C ARG A 303 -23.35 -9.45 7.58
N THR A 304 -23.06 -9.00 8.80
CA THR A 304 -21.79 -8.34 9.13
C THR A 304 -20.61 -9.25 8.92
N TYR A 305 -20.68 -10.52 9.37
CA TYR A 305 -19.61 -11.51 9.16
C TYR A 305 -19.38 -11.79 7.68
N ILE A 306 -20.43 -11.95 6.89
CA ILE A 306 -20.33 -12.11 5.43
C ILE A 306 -19.67 -10.86 4.80
N ASN A 307 -20.06 -9.66 5.19
CA ASN A 307 -19.49 -8.43 4.66
C ASN A 307 -18.02 -8.29 5.01
N LEU A 308 -17.62 -8.64 6.23
CA LEU A 308 -16.20 -8.68 6.65
C LEU A 308 -15.41 -9.69 5.82
N ALA A 309 -15.90 -10.92 5.71
CA ALA A 309 -15.26 -11.98 4.92
C ALA A 309 -15.09 -11.57 3.45
N LEU A 310 -16.15 -11.08 2.80
CA LEU A 310 -16.10 -10.61 1.42
C LEU A 310 -15.14 -9.45 1.23
N THR A 311 -15.12 -8.50 2.18
CA THR A 311 -14.23 -7.34 2.11
C THR A 311 -12.77 -7.77 2.17
N MET A 312 -12.43 -8.70 3.05
CA MET A 312 -11.06 -9.17 3.21
C MET A 312 -10.64 -10.13 2.10
N LEU A 313 -11.53 -11.01 1.61
CA LEU A 313 -11.28 -11.88 0.46
C LEU A 313 -10.97 -11.05 -0.81
N LEU A 314 -11.81 -10.05 -1.10
CA LEU A 314 -11.58 -9.16 -2.24
C LEU A 314 -10.34 -8.28 -2.03
N GLY A 315 -10.04 -7.88 -0.79
CA GLY A 315 -8.80 -7.21 -0.43
C GLY A 315 -7.57 -8.09 -0.67
N GLY A 316 -7.64 -9.38 -0.34
CA GLY A 316 -6.59 -10.34 -0.65
C GLY A 316 -6.39 -10.51 -2.15
N LEU A 317 -7.46 -10.74 -2.89
CA LEU A 317 -7.41 -10.86 -4.35
C LEU A 317 -6.89 -9.57 -5.02
N TRP A 318 -7.17 -8.39 -4.43
CA TRP A 318 -6.63 -7.12 -4.89
C TRP A 318 -5.09 -7.07 -4.82
N HIS A 319 -4.47 -7.70 -3.81
CA HIS A 319 -3.02 -7.79 -3.69
C HIS A 319 -2.40 -8.66 -4.78
N GLY A 320 -2.94 -9.84 -5.04
CA GLY A 320 -2.40 -10.76 -6.03
C GLY A 320 -3.43 -11.73 -6.58
N ALA A 321 -3.28 -12.08 -7.86
CA ALA A 321 -4.11 -13.05 -8.55
C ALA A 321 -3.56 -14.47 -8.32
N ALA A 322 -3.64 -14.95 -7.06
CA ALA A 322 -3.24 -16.29 -6.67
C ALA A 322 -3.99 -16.74 -5.41
N TRP A 323 -4.12 -18.04 -5.21
CA TRP A 323 -4.88 -18.62 -4.10
C TRP A 323 -4.30 -18.31 -2.72
N ASN A 324 -2.99 -18.18 -2.59
CA ASN A 324 -2.33 -17.75 -1.36
C ASN A 324 -2.81 -16.36 -0.88
N PHE A 325 -3.06 -15.41 -1.79
CA PHE A 325 -3.65 -14.11 -1.42
C PHE A 325 -5.12 -14.21 -1.03
N VAL A 326 -5.88 -15.14 -1.64
CA VAL A 326 -7.26 -15.43 -1.24
C VAL A 326 -7.30 -16.00 0.18
N ILE A 327 -6.39 -16.95 0.51
CA ILE A 327 -6.25 -17.52 1.85
C ILE A 327 -5.82 -16.45 2.85
N TRP A 328 -4.86 -15.59 2.51
CA TRP A 328 -4.47 -14.45 3.33
C TRP A 328 -5.68 -13.55 3.68
N GLY A 329 -6.50 -13.22 2.68
CA GLY A 329 -7.72 -12.46 2.88
C GLY A 329 -8.75 -13.20 3.76
N ALA A 330 -8.91 -14.52 3.56
CA ALA A 330 -9.78 -15.36 4.37
C ALA A 330 -9.37 -15.38 5.84
N LEU A 331 -8.06 -15.50 6.13
CA LEU A 331 -7.51 -15.45 7.49
C LEU A 331 -7.84 -14.12 8.18
N HIS A 332 -7.57 -12.99 7.52
CA HIS A 332 -7.90 -11.69 8.10
C HIS A 332 -9.42 -11.48 8.26
N GLY A 333 -10.23 -11.96 7.32
CA GLY A 333 -11.69 -11.97 7.44
C GLY A 333 -12.16 -12.78 8.64
N PHE A 334 -11.58 -13.98 8.85
CA PHE A 334 -11.86 -14.82 10.00
C PHE A 334 -11.43 -14.15 11.32
N TYR A 335 -10.24 -13.58 11.40
CA TYR A 335 -9.75 -12.89 12.60
C TYR A 335 -10.69 -11.75 13.01
N LEU A 336 -11.08 -10.88 12.06
CA LEU A 336 -12.01 -9.79 12.32
C LEU A 336 -13.41 -10.27 12.73
N ALA A 337 -13.89 -11.36 12.12
CA ALA A 337 -15.17 -11.98 12.50
C ALA A 337 -15.10 -12.57 13.91
N PHE A 338 -13.99 -13.23 14.28
CA PHE A 338 -13.74 -13.76 15.60
C PHE A 338 -13.67 -12.66 16.67
N GLU A 339 -12.89 -11.60 16.44
CA GLU A 339 -12.84 -10.44 17.36
C GLU A 339 -14.22 -9.85 17.59
N ARG A 340 -15.03 -9.77 16.54
CA ARG A 340 -16.40 -9.26 16.66
C ARG A 340 -17.33 -10.23 17.41
N ALA A 341 -17.21 -11.53 17.18
CA ALA A 341 -18.03 -12.55 17.85
C ALA A 341 -17.73 -12.60 19.35
N THR A 342 -16.48 -12.42 19.74
CA THR A 342 -16.00 -12.41 21.13
C THR A 342 -16.14 -11.04 21.81
N GLY A 343 -16.44 -9.97 21.05
CA GLY A 343 -16.52 -8.61 21.56
C GLY A 343 -15.18 -7.90 21.78
N ILE A 344 -14.06 -8.55 21.38
CA ILE A 344 -12.71 -7.96 21.44
C ILE A 344 -12.65 -6.66 20.62
N ASP A 345 -13.39 -6.59 19.51
CA ASP A 345 -13.48 -5.42 18.63
C ASP A 345 -14.00 -4.16 19.32
N LYS A 346 -14.67 -4.30 20.47
CA LYS A 346 -15.22 -3.18 21.27
C LYS A 346 -14.25 -2.68 22.33
N ILE A 347 -13.21 -3.45 22.63
CA ILE A 347 -12.23 -3.07 23.66
C ILE A 347 -11.31 -2.00 23.06
N LYS A 348 -11.24 -0.85 23.72
CA LYS A 348 -10.33 0.22 23.32
C LYS A 348 -8.93 -0.06 23.85
N PRO A 349 -7.89 0.00 23.01
CA PRO A 349 -6.51 -0.26 23.46
C PRO A 349 -6.08 0.57 24.68
N GLU A 350 -6.61 1.80 24.81
CA GLU A 350 -6.28 2.71 25.91
C GLU A 350 -6.80 2.20 27.26
N THR A 351 -7.90 1.45 27.27
CA THR A 351 -8.54 0.93 28.49
C THR A 351 -7.98 -0.42 28.95
N MET A 352 -7.13 -1.06 28.15
CA MET A 352 -6.52 -2.35 28.49
C MET A 352 -5.44 -2.19 29.56
N SER A 353 -5.40 -3.14 30.52
CA SER A 353 -4.27 -3.28 31.45
C SER A 353 -2.99 -3.66 30.72
N LEU A 354 -1.82 -3.42 31.31
CA LEU A 354 -0.54 -3.75 30.67
C LEU A 354 -0.41 -5.25 30.31
N PRO A 355 -0.77 -6.21 31.16
CA PRO A 355 -0.75 -7.63 30.77
C PRO A 355 -1.65 -7.94 29.57
N MET A 356 -2.87 -7.37 29.54
CA MET A 356 -3.78 -7.54 28.39
C MET A 356 -3.20 -6.95 27.10
N LYS A 357 -2.54 -5.80 27.20
CA LYS A 357 -1.84 -5.20 26.03
C LYS A 357 -0.73 -6.09 25.51
N LEU A 358 0.09 -6.64 26.41
CA LEU A 358 1.20 -7.52 26.02
C LEU A 358 0.71 -8.82 25.39
N ILE A 359 -0.32 -9.44 25.95
CA ILE A 359 -0.93 -10.65 25.39
C ILE A 359 -1.59 -10.33 24.04
N GLY A 360 -2.38 -9.27 23.98
CA GLY A 360 -3.05 -8.85 22.75
C GLY A 360 -2.06 -8.51 21.64
N TRP A 361 -0.98 -7.78 21.97
CA TRP A 361 0.12 -7.50 21.06
C TRP A 361 0.78 -8.77 20.55
N PHE A 362 1.18 -9.67 21.46
CA PHE A 362 1.83 -10.94 21.09
C PHE A 362 0.96 -11.76 20.14
N VAL A 363 -0.30 -11.99 20.51
CA VAL A 363 -1.25 -12.75 19.69
C VAL A 363 -1.48 -12.08 18.34
N THR A 364 -1.76 -10.78 18.32
CA THR A 364 -2.02 -10.04 17.08
C THR A 364 -0.82 -10.07 16.13
N PHE A 365 0.39 -9.84 16.66
CA PHE A 365 1.61 -9.87 15.86
C PHE A 365 1.83 -11.24 15.21
N HIS A 366 1.66 -12.36 15.97
CA HIS A 366 1.87 -13.68 15.43
C HIS A 366 0.76 -14.14 14.47
N LEU A 367 -0.50 -13.72 14.69
CA LEU A 367 -1.58 -13.95 13.71
C LEU A 367 -1.30 -13.19 12.38
N VAL A 368 -0.77 -12.00 12.46
CA VAL A 368 -0.34 -11.24 11.28
C VAL A 368 0.85 -11.92 10.61
N CYS A 369 1.85 -12.39 11.36
CA CYS A 369 2.99 -13.15 10.82
C CYS A 369 2.54 -14.45 10.14
N LEU A 370 1.59 -15.19 10.73
CA LEU A 370 1.00 -16.37 10.10
C LEU A 370 0.34 -16.03 8.75
N ALA A 371 -0.39 -14.93 8.69
CA ALA A 371 -0.98 -14.46 7.43
C ALA A 371 0.10 -14.01 6.43
N TRP A 372 1.19 -13.40 6.89
CA TRP A 372 2.32 -13.00 6.04
C TRP A 372 3.02 -14.17 5.37
N ILE A 373 3.01 -15.39 5.94
CA ILE A 373 3.55 -16.59 5.27
C ILE A 373 2.81 -16.81 3.94
N PHE A 374 1.48 -16.77 3.94
CA PHE A 374 0.70 -16.89 2.70
C PHE A 374 0.95 -15.72 1.73
N PHE A 375 1.14 -14.51 2.24
CA PHE A 375 1.41 -13.34 1.41
C PHE A 375 2.75 -13.45 0.67
N ARG A 376 3.77 -14.07 1.29
CA ARG A 376 5.12 -14.17 0.74
C ARG A 376 5.37 -15.44 -0.07
N ALA A 377 4.76 -16.54 0.31
CA ALA A 377 4.96 -17.82 -0.36
C ALA A 377 4.59 -17.73 -1.85
N GLU A 378 5.27 -18.49 -2.69
CA GLU A 378 5.01 -18.57 -4.13
C GLU A 378 3.62 -19.13 -4.43
N ASN A 379 3.18 -20.07 -3.61
CA ASN A 379 1.88 -20.72 -3.72
C ASN A 379 1.38 -21.21 -2.35
N ALA A 380 0.14 -21.68 -2.30
CA ALA A 380 -0.48 -22.14 -1.06
C ALA A 380 0.22 -23.38 -0.47
N THR A 381 0.72 -24.30 -1.31
CA THR A 381 1.42 -25.52 -0.85
C THR A 381 2.68 -25.14 -0.07
N GLN A 382 3.53 -24.31 -0.63
CA GLN A 382 4.73 -23.80 0.05
C GLN A 382 4.39 -23.12 1.38
N ALA A 383 3.30 -22.31 1.42
CA ALA A 383 2.88 -21.68 2.67
C ALA A 383 2.54 -22.71 3.76
N PHE A 384 1.82 -23.78 3.41
CA PHE A 384 1.49 -24.85 4.36
C PHE A 384 2.74 -25.64 4.77
N GLU A 385 3.68 -25.91 3.87
CA GLU A 385 4.95 -26.59 4.18
C GLU A 385 5.80 -25.77 5.15
N ILE A 386 5.90 -24.46 4.95
CA ILE A 386 6.57 -23.54 5.89
C ILE A 386 5.89 -23.56 7.27
N ILE A 387 4.57 -23.50 7.33
CA ILE A 387 3.83 -23.56 8.58
C ILE A 387 4.05 -24.91 9.27
N TYR A 388 3.99 -26.02 8.52
CA TYR A 388 4.26 -27.34 9.02
C TYR A 388 5.67 -27.45 9.63
N GLY A 389 6.69 -26.96 8.91
CA GLY A 389 8.08 -26.94 9.39
C GLY A 389 8.25 -26.15 10.68
N ILE A 390 7.57 -24.98 10.80
CA ILE A 390 7.59 -24.17 12.04
C ILE A 390 6.92 -24.90 13.20
N VAL A 391 5.74 -25.51 12.97
CA VAL A 391 4.93 -26.16 14.04
C VAL A 391 5.55 -27.45 14.53
N THR A 392 6.05 -28.27 13.61
CA THR A 392 6.65 -29.59 13.97
C THR A 392 8.09 -29.42 14.45
N TRP A 393 8.65 -28.22 14.30
CA TRP A 393 10.04 -27.93 14.67
C TRP A 393 11.02 -28.94 14.08
N THR A 394 10.73 -29.45 12.89
CA THR A 394 11.57 -30.39 12.18
C THR A 394 12.93 -29.79 11.90
N GLY A 395 13.98 -30.42 12.47
CA GLY A 395 15.34 -30.03 12.21
C GLY A 395 15.77 -30.57 10.85
N GLY A 396 15.84 -29.73 9.83
CA GLY A 396 16.73 -29.96 8.72
C GLY A 396 18.17 -29.97 9.26
N ALA A 397 19.02 -30.84 8.78
CA ALA A 397 20.45 -30.71 9.07
C ALA A 397 20.86 -29.30 8.64
N PRO A 398 21.56 -28.52 9.47
CA PRO A 398 21.99 -27.18 9.08
C PRO A 398 22.98 -27.30 7.92
N SER A 399 22.46 -27.25 6.71
CA SER A 399 23.26 -27.27 5.47
C SER A 399 23.78 -25.88 5.10
N VAL A 400 23.34 -24.87 5.82
CA VAL A 400 23.78 -23.47 5.69
C VAL A 400 24.07 -22.94 7.09
N SER A 401 25.13 -22.15 7.24
CA SER A 401 25.55 -21.46 8.45
C SER A 401 24.37 -21.11 9.38
N GLU A 402 24.55 -21.32 10.69
CA GLU A 402 23.53 -21.05 11.72
C GLU A 402 22.67 -19.81 11.38
N PRO A 403 21.33 -19.89 11.52
CA PRO A 403 20.47 -18.81 11.11
C PRO A 403 20.93 -17.51 11.77
N SER A 404 21.30 -16.52 10.96
CA SER A 404 21.68 -15.23 11.48
C SER A 404 20.54 -14.65 12.31
N PHE A 405 20.77 -14.35 13.58
CA PHE A 405 19.77 -13.68 14.42
C PHE A 405 19.59 -12.17 14.07
N ALA A 406 20.31 -11.67 13.07
CA ALA A 406 20.20 -10.28 12.62
C ALA A 406 18.73 -9.88 12.30
N PRO A 407 17.89 -10.68 11.60
CA PRO A 407 16.49 -10.34 11.39
C PRO A 407 15.70 -10.15 12.68
N VAL A 408 15.95 -10.97 13.70
CA VAL A 408 15.28 -10.87 15.01
C VAL A 408 15.74 -9.59 15.74
N ALA A 409 17.03 -9.27 15.69
CA ALA A 409 17.57 -8.04 16.28
C ALA A 409 17.00 -6.79 15.56
N ILE A 410 16.90 -6.82 14.23
CA ILE A 410 16.32 -5.73 13.44
C ILE A 410 14.82 -5.60 13.75
N LEU A 411 14.10 -6.70 13.88
CA LEU A 411 12.69 -6.67 14.33
C LEU A 411 12.55 -6.04 15.70
N GLY A 412 13.41 -6.40 16.65
CA GLY A 412 13.46 -5.79 17.98
C GLY A 412 13.72 -4.29 17.93
N ALA A 413 14.69 -3.86 17.12
CA ALA A 413 14.99 -2.44 16.89
C ALA A 413 13.81 -1.69 16.22
N LEU A 414 13.15 -2.32 15.25
CA LEU A 414 11.96 -1.78 14.61
C LEU A 414 10.82 -1.57 15.62
N LEU A 415 10.54 -2.57 16.46
CA LEU A 415 9.50 -2.47 17.50
C LEU A 415 9.85 -1.37 18.53
N ALA A 416 11.10 -1.29 18.97
CA ALA A 416 11.57 -0.22 19.84
C ALA A 416 11.42 1.16 19.17
N GLY A 417 11.77 1.28 17.90
CA GLY A 417 11.59 2.49 17.11
C GLY A 417 10.11 2.88 16.98
N GLN A 418 9.22 1.93 16.75
CA GLN A 418 7.77 2.17 16.72
C GLN A 418 7.22 2.60 18.10
N MET A 419 7.70 2.01 19.21
CA MET A 419 7.33 2.44 20.55
C MET A 419 7.79 3.87 20.83
N TRP A 420 8.99 4.24 20.40
CA TRP A 420 9.51 5.59 20.53
C TRP A 420 8.69 6.58 19.68
N GLN A 421 8.44 6.27 18.42
CA GLN A 421 7.61 7.06 17.49
C GLN A 421 6.18 7.27 18.01
N ASN A 422 5.59 6.25 18.63
CA ASN A 422 4.24 6.34 19.19
C ASN A 422 4.16 7.28 20.41
N ARG A 423 5.30 7.57 21.07
CA ARG A 423 5.39 8.48 22.23
C ARG A 423 5.85 9.88 21.85
N MET A 424 6.52 10.04 20.72
CA MET A 424 7.13 11.31 20.30
C MET A 424 6.83 11.56 18.83
N ASP A 425 6.42 12.78 18.49
CA ASP A 425 6.47 13.26 17.11
C ASP A 425 7.95 13.44 16.71
N VAL A 426 8.51 12.41 16.07
CA VAL A 426 9.92 12.35 15.67
C VAL A 426 10.29 13.53 14.77
N HIS A 427 9.36 13.98 13.92
CA HIS A 427 9.58 15.14 13.07
C HIS A 427 9.80 16.41 13.92
N ASN A 428 8.88 16.69 14.84
CA ASN A 428 9.00 17.85 15.71
C ASN A 428 10.20 17.71 16.65
N ALA A 429 10.53 16.50 17.10
CA ALA A 429 11.73 16.24 17.92
C ALA A 429 13.03 16.54 17.17
N VAL A 430 13.14 16.15 15.87
CA VAL A 430 14.30 16.50 15.05
C VAL A 430 14.33 18.00 14.75
N MET A 431 13.19 18.59 14.44
CA MET A 431 13.09 20.02 14.14
C MET A 431 13.39 20.91 15.35
N ALA A 432 13.19 20.41 16.57
CA ALA A 432 13.55 21.09 17.81
C ALA A 432 15.07 21.05 18.12
N ARG A 433 15.86 20.23 17.42
CA ARG A 433 17.31 20.15 17.63
C ARG A 433 18.04 21.36 17.03
N PRO A 434 19.23 21.72 17.55
CA PRO A 434 20.09 22.74 16.95
C PRO A 434 20.35 22.48 15.47
N VAL A 435 20.49 23.55 14.70
CA VAL A 435 20.68 23.47 13.22
C VAL A 435 21.82 22.52 12.86
N LEU A 436 22.94 22.59 13.59
CA LEU A 436 24.10 21.71 13.36
C LEU A 436 23.76 20.22 13.54
N ALA A 437 23.06 19.87 14.60
CA ALA A 437 22.65 18.49 14.87
C ALA A 437 21.69 17.95 13.78
N ARG A 438 20.80 18.81 13.27
CA ARG A 438 19.92 18.47 12.15
C ARG A 438 20.74 18.19 10.88
N TRP A 439 21.69 19.06 10.53
CA TRP A 439 22.55 18.90 9.38
C TRP A 439 23.43 17.66 9.46
N VAL A 440 23.99 17.35 10.63
CA VAL A 440 24.76 16.12 10.85
C VAL A 440 23.87 14.88 10.59
N THR A 441 22.65 14.88 11.09
CA THR A 441 21.69 13.78 10.83
C THR A 441 21.36 13.67 9.33
N TYR A 442 21.15 14.79 8.65
CA TYR A 442 20.83 14.81 7.22
C TYR A 442 21.99 14.33 6.35
N ILE A 443 23.19 14.84 6.63
CA ILE A 443 24.41 14.46 5.92
C ILE A 443 24.70 12.97 6.14
N ALA A 444 24.60 12.49 7.39
CA ALA A 444 24.77 11.07 7.70
C ALA A 444 23.80 10.18 6.91
N LEU A 445 22.50 10.53 6.85
CA LEU A 445 21.49 9.79 6.09
C LEU A 445 21.79 9.80 4.58
N VAL A 446 22.19 10.95 4.04
CA VAL A 446 22.55 11.08 2.60
C VAL A 446 23.84 10.30 2.28
N LEU A 447 24.89 10.45 3.09
CA LEU A 447 26.15 9.74 2.88
C LEU A 447 25.95 8.22 3.01
N CYS A 448 25.18 7.78 4.00
CA CYS A 448 24.81 6.36 4.10
C CYS A 448 24.05 5.91 2.83
N ALA A 449 23.08 6.65 2.34
CA ALA A 449 22.34 6.31 1.13
C ALA A 449 23.26 6.24 -0.11
N LEU A 450 24.20 7.18 -0.25
CA LEU A 450 25.15 7.22 -1.37
C LEU A 450 26.19 6.08 -1.29
N ALA A 451 26.70 5.75 -0.10
CA ALA A 451 27.71 4.70 0.09
C ALA A 451 27.22 3.29 -0.27
N MET A 452 25.89 3.07 -0.34
CA MET A 452 25.30 1.77 -0.66
C MET A 452 24.65 1.73 -2.06
N MET A 453 24.74 2.82 -2.83
CA MET A 453 24.31 2.86 -4.24
C MET A 453 25.47 2.51 -5.21
N GLY A 454 26.68 2.34 -4.71
CA GLY A 454 27.88 1.88 -5.40
C GLY A 454 28.21 0.45 -5.04
#